data_028aff1f9e3b3478200dbb028d69a7ca
#
_entry.id   028aff1f9e3b3478200dbb028d69a7ca
#
_cell.length_a   1.000
_cell.length_b   1.000
_cell.length_c   1.000
_cell.angle_alpha   90.00
_cell.angle_beta   90.00
_cell.angle_gamma   90.00
#
_symmetry.space_group_name_H-M   'P 1'
#
loop_
_entity.id
_entity.type
_entity.pdbx_description
1 polymer ?
#
loop_
_entity_poly.entity_id
_entity_poly.type
_entity_poly.pdbx_seq_one_letter_code
_entity_poly.pdbx_strand_id
1 'polypeptide(L)'
;MDDLVESIKQNGVLTPVLVSPDKNNSYEMISGHRRMHAAIKAGLETIPAIVRDMDDDDAVVVMVDANIQREELLPSEKAFAYKMKMDAMKRQAGRPSKNNSTQVGRNFETAELIGKETGESKNTIRRFIRLTELIPELLDYVDKKRLPFTVAVDISYIDKEIQTWLFEYIKENGTVKAVQIAALRTALEAGPMTQAKMISILVNSQPGRKQEQKITLSEKKLRNFFPEKYTAEDMESVILELLDQWKRGEITV
;
A
#
# COMPACT_ATOMS: atom_id res chain seq x y z
N MET A 1 -15.83 11.77 -23.14
CA MET A 1 -15.05 11.72 -24.40
C MET A 1 -15.79 12.49 -25.50
N ASP A 2 -17.10 12.34 -25.56
CA ASP A 2 -17.95 12.96 -26.59
C ASP A 2 -17.91 14.50 -26.53
N ASP A 3 -17.90 15.08 -25.33
CA ASP A 3 -17.73 16.54 -25.15
C ASP A 3 -16.40 17.06 -25.72
N LEU A 4 -15.30 16.25 -25.56
CA LEU A 4 -14.02 16.62 -26.16
C LEU A 4 -14.02 16.53 -27.68
N VAL A 5 -14.71 15.54 -28.24
CA VAL A 5 -14.88 15.41 -29.70
C VAL A 5 -15.65 16.59 -30.26
N GLU A 6 -16.74 16.96 -29.59
CA GLU A 6 -17.55 18.10 -30.02
C GLU A 6 -16.81 19.44 -29.94
N SER A 7 -16.08 19.64 -28.83
CA SER A 7 -15.19 20.80 -28.65
C SER A 7 -14.12 20.89 -29.76
N ILE A 8 -13.51 19.74 -30.10
CA ILE A 8 -12.50 19.68 -31.18
C ILE A 8 -13.10 19.92 -32.57
N LYS A 9 -14.31 19.46 -32.82
CA LYS A 9 -15.02 19.77 -34.08
C LYS A 9 -15.25 21.26 -34.26
N GLN A 10 -15.60 21.95 -33.18
CA GLN A 10 -15.92 23.38 -33.20
C GLN A 10 -14.68 24.28 -33.21
N ASN A 11 -13.66 23.93 -32.42
CA ASN A 11 -12.55 24.83 -32.14
C ASN A 11 -11.17 24.27 -32.58
N GLY A 12 -11.13 23.06 -33.13
CA GLY A 12 -9.86 22.37 -33.38
C GLY A 12 -9.16 21.93 -32.07
N VAL A 13 -7.92 21.47 -32.19
CA VAL A 13 -7.09 21.13 -31.08
C VAL A 13 -6.32 22.36 -30.60
N LEU A 14 -6.82 23.04 -29.56
CA LEU A 14 -6.26 24.29 -29.05
C LEU A 14 -4.89 24.09 -28.36
N THR A 15 -4.70 22.97 -27.67
CA THR A 15 -3.43 22.66 -26.98
C THR A 15 -2.68 21.60 -27.77
N PRO A 16 -1.46 21.85 -28.27
CA PRO A 16 -0.69 20.88 -29.01
C PRO A 16 -0.44 19.59 -28.26
N VAL A 17 -0.34 18.47 -28.98
CA VAL A 17 0.19 17.20 -28.42
C VAL A 17 1.71 17.26 -28.36
N LEU A 18 2.33 16.42 -27.53
CA LEU A 18 3.80 16.32 -27.43
C LEU A 18 4.24 15.00 -28.06
N VAL A 19 5.20 15.07 -28.95
CA VAL A 19 5.75 13.92 -29.67
C VAL A 19 7.28 13.96 -29.68
N SER A 20 7.90 12.76 -29.75
CA SER A 20 9.34 12.60 -29.97
C SER A 20 9.58 11.95 -31.34
N PRO A 21 10.63 12.33 -32.10
CA PRO A 21 11.00 11.65 -33.33
C PRO A 21 11.39 10.19 -33.04
N ASP A 22 10.87 9.26 -33.85
CA ASP A 22 11.26 7.86 -33.81
C ASP A 22 12.25 7.56 -34.96
N LYS A 23 13.03 6.48 -34.81
CA LYS A 23 14.07 6.03 -35.75
C LYS A 23 13.54 5.76 -37.16
N ASN A 24 12.24 5.52 -37.32
CA ASN A 24 11.57 5.19 -38.57
C ASN A 24 10.99 6.40 -39.32
N ASN A 25 11.45 7.61 -39.06
CA ASN A 25 10.91 8.85 -39.60
C ASN A 25 9.42 9.04 -39.24
N SER A 26 8.99 8.47 -38.12
CA SER A 26 7.69 8.61 -37.49
C SER A 26 7.82 9.37 -36.18
N TYR A 27 6.70 9.57 -35.48
CA TYR A 27 6.67 10.25 -34.19
C TYR A 27 6.01 9.37 -33.15
N GLU A 28 6.67 9.23 -32.00
CA GLU A 28 6.09 8.62 -30.84
C GLU A 28 5.35 9.67 -30.00
N MET A 29 4.13 9.36 -29.58
CA MET A 29 3.34 10.28 -28.78
C MET A 29 3.67 10.17 -27.29
N ILE A 30 4.20 11.25 -26.72
CA ILE A 30 4.55 11.35 -25.29
C ILE A 30 3.35 11.81 -24.47
N SER A 31 2.60 12.82 -24.96
CA SER A 31 1.42 13.33 -24.25
C SER A 31 0.35 13.84 -25.21
N GLY A 32 -0.92 13.64 -24.84
CA GLY A 32 -2.05 14.11 -25.63
C GLY A 32 -2.87 13.03 -26.30
N HIS A 33 -2.72 11.76 -25.95
CA HIS A 33 -3.44 10.61 -26.51
C HIS A 33 -4.96 10.81 -26.61
N ARG A 34 -5.58 11.40 -25.57
CA ARG A 34 -7.03 11.70 -25.62
C ARG A 34 -7.39 12.72 -26.68
N ARG A 35 -6.55 13.76 -26.85
CA ARG A 35 -6.75 14.80 -27.88
C ARG A 35 -6.59 14.23 -29.27
N MET A 36 -5.55 13.40 -29.49
CA MET A 36 -5.37 12.69 -30.75
C MET A 36 -6.56 11.80 -31.08
N HIS A 37 -6.98 10.97 -30.12
CA HIS A 37 -8.13 10.07 -30.32
C HIS A 37 -9.42 10.83 -30.61
N ALA A 38 -9.66 11.94 -29.93
CA ALA A 38 -10.84 12.80 -30.18
C ALA A 38 -10.73 13.53 -31.51
N ALA A 39 -9.56 13.95 -31.96
CA ALA A 39 -9.34 14.56 -33.27
C ALA A 39 -9.59 13.57 -34.40
N ILE A 40 -9.14 12.33 -34.29
CA ILE A 40 -9.46 11.26 -35.25
C ILE A 40 -10.99 11.07 -35.34
N LYS A 41 -11.67 10.97 -34.19
CA LYS A 41 -13.16 10.87 -34.18
C LYS A 41 -13.87 12.10 -34.73
N ALA A 42 -13.25 13.28 -34.60
CA ALA A 42 -13.76 14.52 -35.18
C ALA A 42 -13.51 14.65 -36.67
N GLY A 43 -12.72 13.75 -37.27
CA GLY A 43 -12.39 13.75 -38.70
C GLY A 43 -11.28 14.71 -39.10
N LEU A 44 -10.41 15.12 -38.15
CA LEU A 44 -9.26 15.97 -38.46
C LEU A 44 -8.13 15.14 -39.06
N GLU A 45 -7.57 15.61 -40.19
CA GLU A 45 -6.40 14.97 -40.83
C GLU A 45 -5.09 15.29 -40.14
N THR A 46 -4.99 16.46 -39.52
CA THR A 46 -3.78 16.94 -38.83
C THR A 46 -4.13 17.58 -37.48
N ILE A 47 -3.18 17.53 -36.55
CA ILE A 47 -3.28 18.19 -35.26
C ILE A 47 -1.98 18.92 -34.95
N PRO A 48 -2.02 20.04 -34.21
CA PRO A 48 -0.80 20.73 -33.78
C PRO A 48 0.01 19.85 -32.82
N ALA A 49 1.31 19.72 -33.06
CA ALA A 49 2.22 18.95 -32.26
C ALA A 49 3.48 19.75 -31.92
N ILE A 50 3.97 19.62 -30.71
CA ILE A 50 5.31 20.06 -30.30
C ILE A 50 6.23 18.85 -30.44
N VAL A 51 7.22 19.00 -31.31
CA VAL A 51 8.24 17.96 -31.51
C VAL A 51 9.40 18.23 -30.58
N ARG A 52 9.74 17.27 -29.73
CA ARG A 52 10.90 17.30 -28.85
C ARG A 52 11.69 16.01 -29.02
N ASP A 53 12.97 16.15 -29.29
CA ASP A 53 13.90 15.03 -29.25
C ASP A 53 14.21 14.70 -27.78
N MET A 54 13.81 13.51 -27.34
CA MET A 54 13.95 13.04 -25.96
C MET A 54 14.38 11.59 -25.96
N ASP A 55 15.18 11.21 -24.98
CA ASP A 55 15.38 9.78 -24.71
C ASP A 55 14.16 9.16 -24.02
N ASP A 56 14.13 7.81 -23.98
CA ASP A 56 12.98 7.07 -23.44
C ASP A 56 12.70 7.41 -21.96
N ASP A 57 13.73 7.71 -21.17
CA ASP A 57 13.57 8.03 -19.75
C ASP A 57 13.04 9.47 -19.57
N ASP A 58 13.49 10.43 -20.37
CA ASP A 58 12.94 11.79 -20.40
C ASP A 58 11.47 11.78 -20.84
N ALA A 59 11.15 10.97 -21.86
CA ALA A 59 9.80 10.81 -22.35
C ALA A 59 8.86 10.27 -21.25
N VAL A 60 9.31 9.26 -20.47
CA VAL A 60 8.56 8.71 -19.34
C VAL A 60 8.35 9.76 -18.27
N VAL A 61 9.37 10.55 -17.90
CA VAL A 61 9.23 11.61 -16.87
C VAL A 61 8.18 12.63 -17.31
N VAL A 62 8.25 13.14 -18.54
CA VAL A 62 7.31 14.15 -19.07
C VAL A 62 5.89 13.58 -19.17
N MET A 63 5.75 12.33 -19.62
CA MET A 63 4.46 11.65 -19.70
C MET A 63 3.81 11.51 -18.31
N VAL A 64 4.59 11.12 -17.31
CA VAL A 64 4.12 10.96 -15.92
C VAL A 64 3.72 12.30 -15.35
N ASP A 65 4.51 13.36 -15.54
CA ASP A 65 4.20 14.71 -15.04
C ASP A 65 2.90 15.26 -15.64
N ALA A 66 2.68 15.07 -16.93
CA ALA A 66 1.43 15.45 -17.59
C ALA A 66 0.20 14.68 -17.06
N ASN A 67 0.41 13.47 -16.51
CA ASN A 67 -0.65 12.67 -15.93
C ASN A 67 -0.88 13.00 -14.45
N ILE A 68 0.18 13.22 -13.66
CA ILE A 68 0.08 13.54 -12.22
C ILE A 68 -0.65 14.87 -11.96
N GLN A 69 -0.59 15.81 -12.90
CA GLN A 69 -1.29 17.10 -12.83
C GLN A 69 -2.82 17.00 -12.98
N ARG A 70 -3.38 15.80 -13.22
CA ARG A 70 -4.83 15.61 -13.27
C ARG A 70 -5.41 15.59 -11.86
N GLU A 71 -6.52 16.28 -11.64
CA GLU A 71 -7.15 16.44 -10.32
C GLU A 71 -7.72 15.15 -9.72
N GLU A 72 -8.00 14.12 -10.52
CA GLU A 72 -8.69 12.90 -10.10
C GLU A 72 -7.89 11.61 -10.41
N LEU A 73 -6.67 11.51 -9.86
CA LEU A 73 -5.92 10.26 -9.96
C LEU A 73 -6.27 9.31 -8.80
N LEU A 74 -6.52 8.05 -9.13
CA LEU A 74 -6.66 6.99 -8.15
C LEU A 74 -5.33 6.77 -7.39
N PRO A 75 -5.38 6.31 -6.13
CA PRO A 75 -4.18 5.94 -5.38
C PRO A 75 -3.25 4.97 -6.11
N SER A 76 -3.80 3.98 -6.81
CA SER A 76 -3.05 3.05 -7.65
C SER A 76 -2.35 3.75 -8.81
N GLU A 77 -3.04 4.63 -9.52
CA GLU A 77 -2.49 5.39 -10.64
C GLU A 77 -1.33 6.27 -10.19
N LYS A 78 -1.48 7.00 -9.06
CA LYS A 78 -0.40 7.76 -8.44
C LYS A 78 0.79 6.87 -8.05
N ALA A 79 0.53 5.70 -7.48
CA ALA A 79 1.56 4.76 -7.06
C ALA A 79 2.43 4.31 -8.25
N PHE A 80 1.80 3.88 -9.33
CA PHE A 80 2.53 3.46 -10.54
C PHE A 80 3.20 4.64 -11.24
N ALA A 81 2.56 5.79 -11.32
CA ALA A 81 3.14 7.00 -11.90
C ALA A 81 4.44 7.42 -11.15
N TYR A 82 4.40 7.50 -9.83
CA TYR A 82 5.60 7.80 -9.04
C TYR A 82 6.67 6.73 -9.15
N LYS A 83 6.30 5.44 -9.23
CA LYS A 83 7.26 4.36 -9.45
C LYS A 83 7.94 4.49 -10.80
N MET A 84 7.18 4.69 -11.88
CA MET A 84 7.70 4.87 -13.23
C MET A 84 8.65 6.07 -13.30
N LYS A 85 8.26 7.21 -12.76
CA LYS A 85 9.09 8.43 -12.72
C LYS A 85 10.38 8.18 -11.92
N MET A 86 10.28 7.57 -10.75
CA MET A 86 11.45 7.24 -9.93
C MET A 86 12.41 6.30 -10.65
N ASP A 87 11.90 5.29 -11.33
CA ASP A 87 12.73 4.30 -12.05
C ASP A 87 13.41 4.93 -13.28
N ALA A 88 12.72 5.81 -14.04
CA ALA A 88 13.29 6.57 -15.13
C ALA A 88 14.42 7.50 -14.65
N MET A 89 14.18 8.32 -13.64
CA MET A 89 15.18 9.22 -13.06
C MET A 89 16.39 8.46 -12.49
N LYS A 90 16.21 7.26 -11.94
CA LYS A 90 17.33 6.41 -11.48
C LYS A 90 18.17 5.90 -12.65
N ARG A 91 17.56 5.50 -13.77
CA ARG A 91 18.29 5.05 -14.97
C ARG A 91 19.10 6.20 -15.55
N GLN A 92 18.54 7.40 -15.62
CA GLN A 92 19.28 8.60 -16.05
C GLN A 92 20.49 8.89 -15.15
N ALA A 93 20.30 8.80 -13.82
CA ALA A 93 21.39 8.98 -12.84
C ALA A 93 22.39 7.80 -12.82
N GLY A 94 22.00 6.65 -13.30
CA GLY A 94 22.75 5.39 -13.24
C GLY A 94 23.67 5.12 -14.44
N ARG A 95 23.75 5.99 -15.46
CA ARG A 95 24.85 5.94 -16.45
C ARG A 95 26.16 6.07 -15.69
N PRO A 96 27.16 5.19 -15.88
CA PRO A 96 28.26 5.02 -14.95
C PRO A 96 29.11 6.31 -14.84
N SER A 97 28.86 7.09 -13.83
CA SER A 97 29.79 8.04 -13.28
C SER A 97 30.64 7.31 -12.23
N LYS A 98 31.95 7.44 -12.30
CA LYS A 98 32.94 6.73 -11.49
C LYS A 98 32.93 7.03 -9.98
N ASN A 99 31.91 7.65 -9.43
CA ASN A 99 31.82 7.98 -8.01
C ASN A 99 30.71 7.20 -7.31
N ASN A 100 31.15 6.27 -6.46
CA ASN A 100 30.37 5.47 -5.53
C ASN A 100 29.52 6.32 -4.57
N SER A 101 28.21 6.40 -4.82
CA SER A 101 27.25 6.68 -3.76
C SER A 101 26.27 5.51 -3.64
N THR A 102 26.04 5.06 -2.41
CA THR A 102 25.18 3.92 -2.08
C THR A 102 23.78 4.09 -2.66
N GLN A 103 23.23 3.04 -3.23
CA GLN A 103 21.90 2.97 -3.87
C GLN A 103 20.75 3.55 -3.00
N VAL A 104 20.90 3.49 -1.69
CA VAL A 104 19.97 4.06 -0.70
C VAL A 104 19.97 5.60 -0.74
N GLY A 105 21.12 6.26 -0.85
CA GLY A 105 21.23 7.72 -0.91
C GLY A 105 20.55 8.29 -2.15
N ARG A 106 20.75 7.68 -3.32
CA ARG A 106 20.13 8.10 -4.59
C ARG A 106 18.60 8.02 -4.57
N ASN A 107 18.03 6.99 -3.91
CA ASN A 107 16.58 6.87 -3.75
C ASN A 107 15.98 7.98 -2.86
N PHE A 108 16.77 8.50 -1.92
CA PHE A 108 16.36 9.62 -1.07
C PHE A 108 16.28 10.94 -1.84
N GLU A 109 17.28 11.23 -2.67
CA GLU A 109 17.32 12.44 -3.49
C GLU A 109 16.24 12.45 -4.56
N THR A 110 16.01 11.32 -5.26
CA THR A 110 15.00 11.22 -6.32
C THR A 110 13.58 11.42 -5.78
N ALA A 111 13.23 10.80 -4.63
CA ALA A 111 11.91 11.00 -4.03
C ALA A 111 11.70 12.44 -3.54
N GLU A 112 12.77 13.14 -3.12
CA GLU A 112 12.71 14.53 -2.73
C GLU A 112 12.52 15.45 -3.94
N LEU A 113 13.19 15.17 -5.06
CA LEU A 113 13.01 15.91 -6.31
C LEU A 113 11.58 15.78 -6.82
N ILE A 114 11.04 14.55 -6.90
CA ILE A 114 9.64 14.31 -7.29
C ILE A 114 8.69 15.06 -6.35
N GLY A 115 8.95 15.02 -5.04
CA GLY A 115 8.13 15.72 -4.05
C GLY A 115 8.11 17.23 -4.23
N LYS A 116 9.25 17.86 -4.56
CA LYS A 116 9.34 19.31 -4.85
C LYS A 116 8.51 19.70 -6.08
N GLU A 117 8.50 18.86 -7.11
CA GLU A 117 7.76 19.11 -8.35
C GLU A 117 6.24 18.92 -8.18
N THR A 118 5.82 17.96 -7.36
CA THR A 118 4.41 17.62 -7.15
C THR A 118 3.78 18.29 -5.93
N GLY A 119 4.57 18.99 -5.11
CA GLY A 119 4.11 19.58 -3.85
C GLY A 119 3.89 18.56 -2.72
N GLU A 120 4.31 17.31 -2.91
CA GLU A 120 4.16 16.25 -1.91
C GLU A 120 5.45 15.99 -1.12
N SER A 121 5.34 15.47 0.10
CA SER A 121 6.52 15.09 0.87
C SER A 121 7.19 13.83 0.29
N LYS A 122 8.53 13.74 0.42
CA LYS A 122 9.28 12.53 0.04
C LYS A 122 8.74 11.24 0.68
N ASN A 123 8.21 11.36 1.90
CA ASN A 123 7.62 10.22 2.60
C ASN A 123 6.28 9.82 1.95
N THR A 124 5.48 10.80 1.52
CA THR A 124 4.23 10.56 0.79
C THR A 124 4.51 9.84 -0.53
N ILE A 125 5.49 10.32 -1.32
CA ILE A 125 5.92 9.67 -2.57
C ILE A 125 6.30 8.20 -2.32
N ARG A 126 7.11 7.91 -1.32
CA ARG A 126 7.53 6.55 -0.96
C ARG A 126 6.36 5.66 -0.57
N ARG A 127 5.43 6.21 0.21
CA ARG A 127 4.23 5.48 0.63
C ARG A 127 3.34 5.13 -0.56
N PHE A 128 3.18 6.05 -1.53
CA PHE A 128 2.48 5.74 -2.78
C PHE A 128 3.20 4.63 -3.55
N ILE A 129 4.51 4.78 -3.80
CA ILE A 129 5.30 3.75 -4.50
C ILE A 129 5.18 2.41 -3.79
N ARG A 130 5.12 2.40 -2.46
CA ARG A 130 4.99 1.17 -1.69
C ARG A 130 3.68 0.43 -1.97
N LEU A 131 2.60 1.11 -2.36
CA LEU A 131 1.33 0.47 -2.74
C LEU A 131 1.48 -0.45 -3.97
N THR A 132 2.47 -0.24 -4.84
CA THR A 132 2.70 -1.12 -6.00
C THR A 132 3.12 -2.54 -5.59
N GLU A 133 3.46 -2.75 -4.32
CA GLU A 133 3.78 -4.05 -3.74
C GLU A 133 2.55 -4.78 -3.19
N LEU A 134 1.36 -4.20 -3.30
CA LEU A 134 0.11 -4.91 -2.96
C LEU A 134 -0.28 -5.87 -4.09
N ILE A 135 -1.05 -6.91 -3.74
CA ILE A 135 -1.78 -7.69 -4.74
C ILE A 135 -2.86 -6.83 -5.39
N PRO A 136 -3.23 -7.09 -6.65
CA PRO A 136 -4.19 -6.25 -7.39
C PRO A 136 -5.52 -6.04 -6.65
N GLU A 137 -6.02 -7.06 -5.99
CA GLU A 137 -7.29 -7.04 -5.28
C GLU A 137 -7.29 -6.08 -4.07
N LEU A 138 -6.20 -6.05 -3.31
CA LEU A 138 -6.03 -5.12 -2.20
C LEU A 138 -5.83 -3.68 -2.70
N LEU A 139 -5.13 -3.51 -3.81
CA LEU A 139 -4.93 -2.21 -4.44
C LEU A 139 -6.27 -1.63 -4.95
N ASP A 140 -7.12 -2.45 -5.58
CA ASP A 140 -8.49 -2.09 -5.97
C ASP A 140 -9.35 -1.66 -4.75
N TYR A 141 -9.14 -2.29 -3.59
CA TYR A 141 -9.82 -1.89 -2.37
C TYR A 141 -9.36 -0.52 -1.85
N VAL A 142 -8.09 -0.14 -2.09
CA VAL A 142 -7.60 1.21 -1.78
C VAL A 142 -8.28 2.23 -2.69
N ASP A 143 -8.35 1.96 -3.99
CA ASP A 143 -9.00 2.84 -4.98
C ASP A 143 -10.49 3.03 -4.70
N LYS A 144 -11.17 1.96 -4.29
CA LYS A 144 -12.58 1.99 -3.87
C LYS A 144 -12.81 2.56 -2.46
N LYS A 145 -11.77 3.05 -1.79
CA LYS A 145 -11.81 3.56 -0.40
C LYS A 145 -12.33 2.55 0.63
N ARG A 146 -12.25 1.25 0.32
CA ARG A 146 -12.60 0.15 1.23
C ARG A 146 -11.46 -0.21 2.17
N LEU A 147 -10.21 0.03 1.76
CA LEU A 147 -9.00 -0.17 2.56
C LEU A 147 -8.33 1.19 2.77
N PRO A 148 -8.13 1.66 4.03
CA PRO A 148 -7.46 2.92 4.30
C PRO A 148 -6.01 2.91 3.79
N PHE A 149 -5.57 4.02 3.19
CA PHE A 149 -4.23 4.17 2.60
C PHE A 149 -3.10 3.77 3.57
N THR A 150 -3.18 4.20 4.83
CA THR A 150 -2.15 3.89 5.84
C THR A 150 -2.04 2.39 6.11
N VAL A 151 -3.18 1.71 6.25
CA VAL A 151 -3.25 0.25 6.46
C VAL A 151 -2.72 -0.49 5.24
N ALA A 152 -3.07 -0.04 4.05
CA ALA A 152 -2.58 -0.60 2.78
C ALA A 152 -1.05 -0.52 2.67
N VAL A 153 -0.46 0.62 3.05
CA VAL A 153 1.00 0.77 3.11
C VAL A 153 1.62 -0.22 4.10
N ASP A 154 1.02 -0.43 5.26
CA ASP A 154 1.53 -1.41 6.23
C ASP A 154 1.41 -2.85 5.71
N ILE A 155 0.34 -3.19 5.02
CA ILE A 155 0.14 -4.50 4.37
C ILE A 155 1.16 -4.72 3.24
N SER A 156 1.57 -3.68 2.52
CA SER A 156 2.52 -3.79 1.42
C SER A 156 3.91 -4.30 1.82
N TYR A 157 4.22 -4.36 3.11
CA TYR A 157 5.45 -4.95 3.65
C TYR A 157 5.31 -6.45 3.97
N ILE A 158 4.13 -7.02 3.79
CA ILE A 158 3.83 -8.43 4.05
C ILE A 158 3.94 -9.21 2.74
N ASP A 159 4.34 -10.48 2.83
CA ASP A 159 4.48 -11.37 1.67
C ASP A 159 3.15 -11.56 0.93
N LYS A 160 3.23 -11.75 -0.39
CA LYS A 160 2.07 -11.85 -1.29
C LYS A 160 1.09 -12.97 -0.90
N GLU A 161 1.60 -14.10 -0.44
CA GLU A 161 0.78 -15.21 0.02
C GLU A 161 -0.11 -14.79 1.20
N ILE A 162 0.49 -14.12 2.18
CA ILE A 162 -0.25 -13.63 3.36
C ILE A 162 -1.18 -12.48 3.00
N GLN A 163 -0.81 -11.64 2.02
CA GLN A 163 -1.72 -10.62 1.47
C GLN A 163 -2.98 -11.27 0.86
N THR A 164 -2.85 -12.42 0.19
CA THR A 164 -3.99 -13.16 -0.35
C THR A 164 -4.92 -13.64 0.76
N TRP A 165 -4.37 -14.24 1.83
CA TRP A 165 -5.16 -14.63 3.01
C TRP A 165 -5.83 -13.44 3.70
N LEU A 166 -5.12 -12.30 3.77
CA LEU A 166 -5.68 -11.04 4.30
C LEU A 166 -6.85 -10.54 3.45
N PHE A 167 -6.74 -10.61 2.14
CA PHE A 167 -7.81 -10.22 1.24
C PHE A 167 -9.06 -11.07 1.45
N GLU A 168 -8.91 -12.41 1.55
CA GLU A 168 -10.01 -13.33 1.87
C GLU A 168 -10.66 -12.95 3.21
N TYR A 169 -9.83 -12.74 4.25
CA TYR A 169 -10.33 -12.33 5.55
C TYR A 169 -11.10 -11.00 5.50
N ILE A 170 -10.59 -9.99 4.78
CA ILE A 170 -11.25 -8.68 4.64
C ILE A 170 -12.57 -8.82 3.89
N LYS A 171 -12.64 -9.69 2.89
CA LYS A 171 -13.85 -9.95 2.11
C LYS A 171 -14.97 -10.51 2.97
N GLU A 172 -14.65 -11.37 3.92
CA GLU A 172 -15.62 -12.05 4.81
C GLU A 172 -15.97 -11.21 6.05
N ASN A 173 -14.97 -10.55 6.65
CA ASN A 173 -15.08 -9.91 7.97
C ASN A 173 -15.12 -8.38 7.92
N GLY A 174 -14.97 -7.79 6.74
CA GLY A 174 -14.83 -6.34 6.57
C GLY A 174 -13.39 -5.84 6.77
N THR A 175 -13.23 -4.52 6.78
CA THR A 175 -11.91 -3.89 6.77
C THR A 175 -11.14 -4.12 8.08
N VAL A 176 -9.83 -4.34 7.95
CA VAL A 176 -8.90 -4.47 9.08
C VAL A 176 -8.42 -3.10 9.58
N LYS A 177 -8.08 -3.03 10.85
CA LYS A 177 -7.55 -1.83 11.51
C LYS A 177 -6.01 -1.88 11.60
N ALA A 178 -5.38 -0.71 11.71
CA ALA A 178 -3.93 -0.60 11.83
C ALA A 178 -3.35 -1.44 12.98
N VAL A 179 -4.05 -1.52 14.11
CA VAL A 179 -3.63 -2.33 15.28
C VAL A 179 -3.55 -3.81 14.93
N GLN A 180 -4.50 -4.33 14.14
CA GLN A 180 -4.51 -5.73 13.70
C GLN A 180 -3.32 -6.03 12.77
N ILE A 181 -3.01 -5.12 11.85
CA ILE A 181 -1.87 -5.28 10.92
C ILE A 181 -0.54 -5.13 11.69
N ALA A 182 -0.45 -4.23 12.67
CA ALA A 182 0.73 -4.12 13.53
C ALA A 182 0.99 -5.41 14.30
N ALA A 183 -0.05 -6.00 14.93
CA ALA A 183 0.05 -7.27 15.62
C ALA A 183 0.47 -8.42 14.69
N LEU A 184 -0.09 -8.45 13.46
CA LEU A 184 0.29 -9.44 12.46
C LEU A 184 1.76 -9.31 12.05
N ARG A 185 2.25 -8.10 11.80
CA ARG A 185 3.67 -7.84 11.46
C ARG A 185 4.60 -8.29 12.56
N THR A 186 4.30 -7.95 13.82
CA THR A 186 5.08 -8.43 14.97
C THR A 186 5.13 -9.96 15.04
N ALA A 187 4.01 -10.63 14.75
CA ALA A 187 3.96 -12.09 14.75
C ALA A 187 4.73 -12.72 13.58
N LEU A 188 4.80 -12.02 12.43
CA LEU A 188 5.61 -12.44 11.28
C LEU A 188 7.13 -12.37 11.57
N GLU A 189 7.55 -11.36 12.32
CA GLU A 189 8.95 -11.25 12.77
C GLU A 189 9.35 -12.39 13.74
N ALA A 190 8.38 -12.92 14.49
CA ALA A 190 8.61 -14.00 15.46
C ALA A 190 8.70 -15.40 14.82
N GLY A 191 8.35 -15.58 13.53
CA GLY A 191 8.47 -16.87 12.85
C GLY A 191 7.37 -17.17 11.84
N PRO A 192 7.30 -18.40 11.33
CA PRO A 192 6.40 -18.77 10.25
C PRO A 192 4.93 -18.56 10.59
N MET A 193 4.16 -18.17 9.58
CA MET A 193 2.73 -17.87 9.67
C MET A 193 1.92 -18.93 8.95
N THR A 194 0.78 -19.29 9.54
CA THR A 194 -0.29 -20.07 8.87
C THR A 194 -1.55 -19.22 8.80
N GLN A 195 -2.43 -19.53 7.86
CA GLN A 195 -3.69 -18.80 7.72
C GLN A 195 -4.54 -18.82 9.01
N ALA A 196 -4.62 -19.97 9.70
CA ALA A 196 -5.33 -20.09 10.98
C ALA A 196 -4.72 -19.20 12.07
N LYS A 197 -3.38 -19.17 12.18
CA LYS A 197 -2.67 -18.28 13.13
C LYS A 197 -2.91 -16.81 12.81
N MET A 198 -2.87 -16.44 11.53
CA MET A 198 -3.18 -15.07 11.07
C MET A 198 -4.59 -14.66 11.50
N ILE A 199 -5.60 -15.48 11.20
CA ILE A 199 -7.00 -15.20 11.59
C ILE A 199 -7.11 -15.04 13.11
N SER A 200 -6.49 -15.91 13.90
CA SER A 200 -6.49 -15.79 15.36
C SER A 200 -5.90 -14.48 15.85
N ILE A 201 -4.79 -14.04 15.26
CA ILE A 201 -4.15 -12.74 15.60
C ILE A 201 -5.08 -11.58 15.25
N LEU A 202 -5.66 -11.57 14.05
CA LEU A 202 -6.54 -10.50 13.60
C LEU A 202 -7.80 -10.38 14.48
N VAL A 203 -8.39 -11.52 14.85
CA VAL A 203 -9.57 -11.58 15.73
C VAL A 203 -9.22 -11.11 17.15
N ASN A 204 -8.08 -11.54 17.71
CA ASN A 204 -7.68 -11.18 19.06
C ASN A 204 -7.21 -9.72 19.19
N SER A 205 -6.72 -9.12 18.09
CA SER A 205 -6.27 -7.73 18.04
C SER A 205 -7.36 -6.75 17.60
N GLN A 206 -8.61 -7.20 17.48
CA GLN A 206 -9.72 -6.35 17.09
C GLN A 206 -10.01 -5.30 18.17
N PRO A 207 -10.04 -3.99 17.84
CA PRO A 207 -10.36 -2.95 18.80
C PRO A 207 -11.75 -3.16 19.42
N GLY A 208 -11.84 -3.03 20.73
CA GLY A 208 -13.10 -3.18 21.49
C GLY A 208 -13.42 -4.63 21.92
N ARG A 209 -12.67 -5.63 21.48
CA ARG A 209 -12.75 -6.95 22.08
C ARG A 209 -12.08 -6.89 23.45
N LYS A 210 -12.84 -7.15 24.51
CA LYS A 210 -12.25 -7.33 25.85
C LYS A 210 -11.28 -8.50 25.76
N GLN A 211 -9.99 -8.21 25.87
CA GLN A 211 -9.01 -9.27 26.07
C GLN A 211 -9.43 -9.97 27.39
N GLU A 212 -9.64 -11.26 27.31
CA GLU A 212 -9.74 -12.05 28.53
C GLU A 212 -8.45 -11.81 29.32
N GLN A 213 -8.56 -11.12 30.45
CA GLN A 213 -7.43 -10.88 31.32
C GLN A 213 -7.01 -12.24 31.88
N LYS A 214 -5.94 -12.80 31.34
CA LYS A 214 -5.33 -13.99 31.92
C LYS A 214 -4.71 -13.61 33.25
N ILE A 215 -5.34 -14.04 34.34
CA ILE A 215 -4.74 -13.96 35.67
C ILE A 215 -3.78 -15.15 35.78
N THR A 216 -2.48 -14.87 35.76
CA THR A 216 -1.45 -15.90 35.93
C THR A 216 -0.98 -15.90 37.37
N LEU A 217 -1.25 -16.98 38.09
CA LEU A 217 -0.70 -17.20 39.41
C LEU A 217 0.62 -18.01 39.26
N SER A 218 1.73 -17.47 39.75
CA SER A 218 2.98 -18.20 39.66
C SER A 218 2.95 -19.41 40.63
N GLU A 219 3.42 -20.57 40.16
CA GLU A 219 3.52 -21.78 40.97
C GLU A 219 4.25 -21.54 42.33
N LYS A 220 5.31 -20.74 42.31
CA LYS A 220 6.05 -20.36 43.51
C LYS A 220 5.18 -19.67 44.58
N LYS A 221 4.20 -18.86 44.18
CA LYS A 221 3.25 -18.21 45.10
C LYS A 221 2.19 -19.22 45.61
N LEU A 222 1.72 -20.11 44.74
CA LEU A 222 0.74 -21.12 45.08
C LEU A 222 1.32 -22.18 46.02
N ARG A 223 2.58 -22.55 45.87
CA ARG A 223 3.28 -23.50 46.74
C ARG A 223 3.24 -23.14 48.23
N ASN A 224 3.08 -21.86 48.60
CA ASN A 224 2.94 -21.44 49.98
C ASN A 224 1.60 -21.86 50.63
N PHE A 225 0.60 -22.23 49.83
CA PHE A 225 -0.75 -22.53 50.28
C PHE A 225 -1.12 -24.01 50.08
N PHE A 226 -0.32 -24.76 49.31
CA PHE A 226 -0.58 -26.16 49.02
C PHE A 226 0.53 -27.09 49.53
N PRO A 227 0.19 -28.34 49.93
CA PRO A 227 1.18 -29.37 50.30
C PRO A 227 2.13 -29.68 49.12
N GLU A 228 3.39 -30.05 49.44
CA GLU A 228 4.42 -30.34 48.44
C GLU A 228 4.03 -31.40 47.39
N LYS A 229 3.17 -32.32 47.75
CA LYS A 229 2.72 -33.45 46.92
C LYS A 229 1.68 -33.07 45.84
N TYR A 230 1.15 -31.82 45.87
CA TYR A 230 0.13 -31.38 44.91
C TYR A 230 0.75 -31.03 43.57
N THR A 231 0.17 -31.55 42.49
CA THR A 231 0.53 -31.15 41.12
C THR A 231 -0.11 -29.80 40.74
N ALA A 232 0.30 -29.24 39.62
CA ALA A 232 -0.31 -27.99 39.12
C ALA A 232 -1.82 -28.18 38.85
N GLU A 233 -2.20 -29.34 38.36
CA GLU A 233 -3.61 -29.71 38.08
C GLU A 233 -4.42 -29.85 39.38
N ASP A 234 -3.84 -30.44 40.41
CA ASP A 234 -4.49 -30.53 41.73
C ASP A 234 -4.73 -29.15 42.35
N MET A 235 -3.73 -28.25 42.24
CA MET A 235 -3.86 -26.86 42.74
C MET A 235 -4.95 -26.10 41.98
N GLU A 236 -5.03 -26.24 40.63
CA GLU A 236 -6.04 -25.60 39.81
C GLU A 236 -7.42 -26.09 40.20
N SER A 237 -7.61 -27.40 40.39
CA SER A 237 -8.91 -27.99 40.77
C SER A 237 -9.40 -27.46 42.11
N VAL A 238 -8.55 -27.38 43.10
CA VAL A 238 -8.90 -26.81 44.44
C VAL A 238 -9.25 -25.32 44.34
N ILE A 239 -8.49 -24.56 43.57
CA ILE A 239 -8.77 -23.13 43.36
C ILE A 239 -10.17 -22.93 42.72
N LEU A 240 -10.48 -23.71 41.69
CA LEU A 240 -11.77 -23.64 41.00
C LEU A 240 -12.93 -24.02 41.93
N GLU A 241 -12.76 -25.05 42.76
CA GLU A 241 -13.74 -25.46 43.75
C GLU A 241 -13.97 -24.38 44.83
N LEU A 242 -12.94 -23.75 45.34
CA LEU A 242 -13.05 -22.64 46.29
C LEU A 242 -13.75 -21.42 45.69
N LEU A 243 -13.44 -21.10 44.44
CA LEU A 243 -14.09 -20.00 43.73
C LEU A 243 -15.58 -20.28 43.47
N ASP A 244 -15.96 -21.52 43.21
CA ASP A 244 -17.33 -21.95 43.02
C ASP A 244 -18.14 -21.89 44.34
N GLN A 245 -17.55 -22.34 45.46
CA GLN A 245 -18.11 -22.19 46.81
C GLN A 245 -18.29 -20.74 47.22
N TRP A 246 -17.28 -19.89 46.91
CA TRP A 246 -17.40 -18.45 47.16
C TRP A 246 -18.53 -17.79 46.34
N LYS A 247 -18.64 -18.16 45.08
CA LYS A 247 -19.71 -17.67 44.19
C LYS A 247 -21.10 -18.09 44.66
N ARG A 248 -21.22 -19.26 45.30
CA ARG A 248 -22.47 -19.75 45.92
C ARG A 248 -22.76 -19.13 47.29
N GLY A 249 -21.85 -18.33 47.83
CA GLY A 249 -21.97 -17.72 49.15
C GLY A 249 -21.74 -18.64 50.34
N GLU A 250 -21.13 -19.81 50.07
CA GLU A 250 -20.79 -20.83 51.09
C GLU A 250 -19.54 -20.43 51.89
N ILE A 251 -18.68 -19.59 51.32
CA ILE A 251 -17.48 -19.02 51.96
C ILE A 251 -17.49 -17.51 51.81
N THR A 252 -17.19 -16.78 52.87
CA THR A 252 -16.97 -15.33 52.94
C THR A 252 -15.47 -15.04 52.97
N VAL A 253 -14.98 -14.09 52.18
CA VAL A 253 -13.60 -13.59 52.19
C VAL A 253 -13.53 -12.33 53.02
#